data_e9a018305f527e2a067b074454e2d750
#
_entry.id   e9a018305f527e2a067b074454e2d750
#
_cell.length_a   1.000
_cell.length_b   1.000
_cell.length_c   1.000
_cell.angle_alpha   90.00
_cell.angle_beta   90.00
_cell.angle_gamma   90.00
#
_symmetry.space_group_name_H-M   'P 1'
#
loop_
_entity.id
_entity.type
_entity.pdbx_description
1 polymer ?
#
loop_
_entity_poly.entity_id
_entity_poly.type
_entity_poly.pdbx_seq_one_letter_code
_entity_poly.pdbx_strand_id
1 'polypeptide(L)'
;EHLKVMQQNGVEAMLPGIESWYELGNKSKTSHIAGEEKLNRISEHVNMMFNYIPYVQTNFVLGLDSDAGSEPFELTKRFVDKVPAAFPGYSLLSAFGEAAPLNLQYQRENRVLAFPFSFLNNHLAMNIKPKNYEWLDFYDKVIDLTSYTFSKRAMYRRFMATKHSST
;
A
#
# COMPACT_ATOMS: atom_id res chain seq x y z
N GLU A 1 9.88 -21.30 -7.74
CA GLU A 1 11.30 -21.63 -7.48
C GLU A 1 11.95 -20.60 -6.54
N HIS A 2 11.93 -19.28 -6.82
CA HIS A 2 12.58 -18.27 -5.97
C HIS A 2 12.10 -18.26 -4.53
N LEU A 3 10.80 -18.35 -4.26
CA LEU A 3 10.26 -18.37 -2.90
C LEU A 3 10.76 -19.58 -2.10
N LYS A 4 10.91 -20.73 -2.74
CA LYS A 4 11.47 -21.94 -2.09
C LYS A 4 12.93 -21.74 -1.70
N VAL A 5 13.71 -21.11 -2.56
CA VAL A 5 15.11 -20.76 -2.27
C VAL A 5 15.19 -19.78 -1.12
N MET A 6 14.32 -18.76 -1.09
CA MET A 6 14.24 -17.80 0.02
C MET A 6 13.93 -18.50 1.34
N GLN A 7 12.94 -19.39 1.37
CA GLN A 7 12.59 -20.19 2.54
C GLN A 7 13.77 -21.05 3.02
N GLN A 8 14.46 -21.72 2.10
CA GLN A 8 15.63 -22.56 2.42
C GLN A 8 16.80 -21.74 2.98
N ASN A 9 16.89 -20.45 2.67
CA ASN A 9 17.88 -19.52 3.19
C ASN A 9 17.40 -18.77 4.45
N GLY A 10 16.30 -19.17 5.06
CA GLY A 10 15.84 -18.62 6.33
C GLY A 10 15.16 -17.26 6.22
N VAL A 11 14.58 -16.91 5.06
CA VAL A 11 13.79 -15.67 4.92
C VAL A 11 12.45 -15.86 5.63
N GLU A 12 12.25 -15.10 6.69
CA GLU A 12 11.04 -15.18 7.54
C GLU A 12 10.03 -14.06 7.26
N ALA A 13 10.46 -12.98 6.60
CA ALA A 13 9.61 -11.83 6.35
C ALA A 13 9.84 -11.25 4.94
N MET A 14 8.76 -10.80 4.30
CA MET A 14 8.80 -10.03 3.06
C MET A 14 7.92 -8.78 3.17
N LEU A 15 8.38 -7.69 2.56
CA LEU A 15 7.69 -6.40 2.56
C LEU A 15 7.46 -5.90 1.12
N PRO A 16 6.63 -6.62 0.32
CA PRO A 16 6.36 -6.20 -1.05
C PRO A 16 5.62 -4.86 -1.09
N GLY A 17 6.08 -3.96 -1.96
CA GLY A 17 5.36 -2.75 -2.32
C GLY A 17 4.29 -3.07 -3.37
N ILE A 18 3.03 -2.85 -3.05
CA ILE A 18 1.92 -2.85 -4.02
C ILE A 18 1.77 -1.44 -4.60
N GLU A 19 2.02 -0.46 -3.75
CA GLU A 19 2.03 0.98 -3.99
C GLU A 19 0.65 1.52 -4.39
N SER A 20 0.15 1.18 -5.56
CA SER A 20 -1.14 1.64 -6.10
C SER A 20 -1.87 0.53 -6.86
N TRP A 21 -3.18 0.68 -7.02
CA TRP A 21 -4.01 -0.17 -7.89
C TRP A 21 -3.94 0.26 -9.36
N TYR A 22 -3.36 1.42 -9.65
CA TYR A 22 -3.20 1.98 -10.98
C TYR A 22 -1.73 2.08 -11.37
N GLU A 23 -1.45 2.44 -12.60
CA GLU A 23 -0.08 2.61 -13.07
C GLU A 23 0.60 3.82 -12.41
N LEU A 24 1.82 3.61 -11.94
CA LEU A 24 2.73 4.66 -11.47
C LEU A 24 3.59 5.18 -12.63
N GLY A 25 2.95 5.70 -13.69
CA GLY A 25 3.67 6.21 -14.86
C GLY A 25 4.56 5.14 -15.54
N ASN A 26 5.60 5.56 -16.25
CA ASN A 26 6.48 4.69 -17.05
C ASN A 26 7.38 3.72 -16.24
N LYS A 27 7.18 3.55 -14.94
CA LYS A 27 8.03 2.68 -14.10
C LYS A 27 7.72 1.19 -14.24
N SER A 28 6.54 0.84 -14.69
CA SER A 28 6.14 -0.55 -14.87
C SER A 28 6.15 -0.92 -16.35
N LYS A 29 7.27 -1.46 -16.83
CA LYS A 29 7.36 -2.07 -18.17
C LYS A 29 6.51 -3.36 -18.31
N THR A 30 5.79 -3.79 -17.28
CA THR A 30 5.28 -5.16 -17.20
C THR A 30 3.79 -5.31 -16.96
N SER A 31 2.99 -4.27 -16.72
CA SER A 31 1.55 -4.52 -16.62
C SER A 31 0.71 -3.29 -16.97
N HIS A 32 -0.03 -3.41 -18.05
CA HIS A 32 -1.24 -2.63 -18.30
C HIS A 32 -2.43 -3.09 -17.41
N ILE A 33 -2.13 -3.75 -16.28
CA ILE A 33 -3.11 -4.35 -15.38
C ILE A 33 -3.39 -3.34 -14.26
N ALA A 34 -4.65 -2.95 -14.13
CA ALA A 34 -5.07 -1.97 -13.14
C ALA A 34 -6.37 -2.41 -12.44
N GLY A 35 -6.71 -1.73 -11.33
CA GLY A 35 -7.97 -1.90 -10.65
C GLY A 35 -8.22 -3.35 -10.20
N GLU A 36 -9.39 -3.87 -10.54
CA GLU A 36 -9.87 -5.19 -10.13
C GLU A 36 -8.97 -6.35 -10.61
N GLU A 37 -8.45 -6.27 -11.82
CA GLU A 37 -7.58 -7.30 -12.36
C GLU A 37 -6.26 -7.35 -11.58
N LYS A 38 -5.69 -6.19 -11.27
CA LYS A 38 -4.50 -6.08 -10.42
C LYS A 38 -4.75 -6.62 -9.02
N LEU A 39 -5.90 -6.29 -8.43
CA LEU A 39 -6.31 -6.80 -7.12
C LEU A 39 -6.32 -8.34 -7.11
N ASN A 40 -6.95 -8.98 -8.07
CA ASN A 40 -7.05 -10.44 -8.13
C ASN A 40 -5.67 -11.08 -8.26
N ARG A 41 -4.87 -10.63 -9.22
CA ARG A 41 -3.53 -11.15 -9.48
C ARG A 41 -2.59 -10.98 -8.28
N ILE A 42 -2.60 -9.80 -7.64
CA ILE A 42 -1.75 -9.55 -6.47
C ILE A 42 -2.23 -10.39 -5.28
N SER A 43 -3.55 -10.51 -5.07
CA SER A 43 -4.09 -11.32 -3.99
C SER A 43 -3.67 -12.81 -4.11
N GLU A 44 -3.73 -13.38 -5.31
CA GLU A 44 -3.26 -14.73 -5.58
C GLU A 44 -1.75 -14.87 -5.30
N HIS A 45 -0.97 -13.90 -5.77
CA HIS A 45 0.48 -13.91 -5.59
C HIS A 45 0.89 -13.80 -4.11
N VAL A 46 0.25 -12.90 -3.35
CA VAL A 46 0.54 -12.73 -1.92
C VAL A 46 0.08 -13.96 -1.12
N ASN A 47 -1.09 -14.53 -1.44
CA ASN A 47 -1.52 -15.78 -0.81
C ASN A 47 -0.54 -16.93 -1.11
N MET A 48 0.03 -17.00 -2.31
CA MET A 48 1.06 -17.97 -2.64
C MET A 48 2.36 -17.77 -1.83
N MET A 49 2.72 -16.52 -1.51
CA MET A 49 3.91 -16.22 -0.69
C MET A 49 3.83 -16.88 0.69
N PHE A 50 2.64 -16.93 1.30
CA PHE A 50 2.43 -17.54 2.62
C PHE A 50 2.70 -19.05 2.68
N ASN A 51 2.81 -19.73 1.54
CA ASN A 51 3.26 -21.13 1.51
C ASN A 51 4.76 -21.28 1.82
N TYR A 52 5.52 -20.17 1.78
CA TYR A 52 6.98 -20.18 1.92
C TYR A 52 7.49 -19.20 2.97
N ILE A 53 6.80 -18.07 3.17
CA ILE A 53 7.25 -16.95 4.01
C ILE A 53 6.21 -16.73 5.11
N PRO A 54 6.58 -16.86 6.38
CA PRO A 54 5.64 -16.78 7.51
C PRO A 54 5.01 -15.39 7.69
N TYR A 55 5.74 -14.31 7.36
CA TYR A 55 5.26 -12.96 7.52
C TYR A 55 5.36 -12.17 6.20
N VAL A 56 4.23 -11.62 5.76
CA VAL A 56 4.18 -10.74 4.60
C VAL A 56 3.47 -9.43 4.97
N GLN A 57 4.22 -8.32 4.89
CA GLN A 57 3.66 -6.97 5.01
C GLN A 57 3.52 -6.38 3.62
N THR A 58 2.31 -6.04 3.23
CA THR A 58 2.03 -5.38 1.94
C THR A 58 1.95 -3.87 2.14
N ASN A 59 2.68 -3.10 1.32
CA ASN A 59 2.79 -1.67 1.49
C ASN A 59 2.06 -0.93 0.36
N PHE A 60 1.27 0.09 0.75
CA PHE A 60 0.49 0.95 -0.14
C PHE A 60 0.88 2.41 0.08
N VAL A 61 0.92 3.18 -1.00
CA VAL A 61 1.04 4.64 -0.95
C VAL A 61 -0.31 5.24 -1.32
N LEU A 62 -0.90 6.00 -0.40
CA LEU A 62 -2.20 6.62 -0.57
C LEU A 62 -2.06 8.08 -1.02
N GLY A 63 -2.94 8.51 -1.92
CA GLY A 63 -2.99 9.87 -2.42
C GLY A 63 -2.10 10.13 -3.63
N LEU A 64 -1.73 9.10 -4.37
CA LEU A 64 -1.03 9.22 -5.65
C LEU A 64 -1.90 9.95 -6.68
N ASP A 65 -1.27 10.56 -7.67
CA ASP A 65 -1.96 11.30 -8.73
C ASP A 65 -2.83 10.41 -9.64
N SER A 66 -2.59 9.10 -9.59
CA SER A 66 -3.43 8.10 -10.25
C SER A 66 -4.70 7.75 -9.47
N ASP A 67 -4.75 8.11 -8.19
CA ASP A 67 -5.88 7.77 -7.33
C ASP A 67 -6.97 8.84 -7.46
N ALA A 68 -8.22 8.40 -7.58
CA ALA A 68 -9.38 9.29 -7.62
C ALA A 68 -10.60 8.62 -6.98
N GLY A 69 -11.44 9.42 -6.34
CA GLY A 69 -12.68 8.95 -5.72
C GLY A 69 -12.45 7.93 -4.59
N SER A 70 -13.39 7.00 -4.44
CA SER A 70 -13.33 5.99 -3.35
C SER A 70 -12.75 4.65 -3.82
N GLU A 71 -12.63 4.43 -5.12
CA GLU A 71 -12.25 3.13 -5.67
C GLU A 71 -10.89 2.60 -5.15
N PRO A 72 -9.79 3.39 -5.05
CA PRO A 72 -8.51 2.90 -4.53
C PRO A 72 -8.64 2.36 -3.11
N PHE A 73 -9.43 3.01 -2.27
CA PHE A 73 -9.68 2.62 -0.88
C PHE A 73 -10.53 1.34 -0.81
N GLU A 74 -11.56 1.24 -1.63
CA GLU A 74 -12.41 0.04 -1.70
C GLU A 74 -11.66 -1.19 -2.23
N LEU A 75 -10.80 -1.03 -3.24
CA LEU A 75 -9.92 -2.09 -3.72
C LEU A 75 -8.97 -2.55 -2.61
N THR A 76 -8.44 -1.61 -1.80
CA THR A 76 -7.57 -1.94 -0.67
C THR A 76 -8.31 -2.69 0.43
N LYS A 77 -9.55 -2.31 0.79
CA LYS A 77 -10.39 -3.08 1.72
C LYS A 77 -10.65 -4.50 1.23
N ARG A 78 -10.96 -4.63 -0.07
CA ARG A 78 -11.17 -5.95 -0.69
C ARG A 78 -9.91 -6.79 -0.72
N PHE A 79 -8.73 -6.17 -0.88
CA PHE A 79 -7.45 -6.87 -0.72
C PHE A 79 -7.28 -7.39 0.71
N VAL A 80 -7.57 -6.59 1.73
CA VAL A 80 -7.54 -7.01 3.16
C VAL A 80 -8.47 -8.21 3.41
N ASP A 81 -9.60 -8.27 2.71
CA ASP A 81 -10.51 -9.41 2.79
C ASP A 81 -10.02 -10.66 2.04
N LYS A 82 -9.40 -10.48 0.87
CA LYS A 82 -8.89 -11.59 0.04
C LYS A 82 -7.61 -12.20 0.57
N VAL A 83 -6.82 -11.41 1.32
CA VAL A 83 -5.51 -11.82 1.85
C VAL A 83 -5.44 -11.53 3.35
N PRO A 84 -6.27 -12.18 4.16
CA PRO A 84 -6.40 -11.85 5.58
C PRO A 84 -5.11 -12.11 6.39
N ALA A 85 -4.21 -12.98 5.93
CA ALA A 85 -2.94 -13.24 6.59
C ALA A 85 -1.92 -12.09 6.43
N ALA A 86 -2.03 -11.27 5.36
CA ALA A 86 -1.11 -10.17 5.14
C ALA A 86 -1.31 -9.04 6.15
N PHE A 87 -0.22 -8.39 6.54
CA PHE A 87 -0.26 -7.17 7.32
C PHE A 87 -0.18 -5.97 6.38
N PRO A 88 -1.24 -5.19 6.17
CA PRO A 88 -1.19 -4.03 5.29
C PRO A 88 -0.55 -2.83 6.01
N GLY A 89 0.45 -2.24 5.37
CA GLY A 89 1.08 -0.98 5.74
C GLY A 89 0.63 0.14 4.82
N TYR A 90 0.31 1.30 5.36
CA TYR A 90 -0.09 2.48 4.62
C TYR A 90 0.91 3.61 4.83
N SER A 91 1.31 4.23 3.73
CA SER A 91 2.07 5.47 3.73
C SER A 91 1.30 6.52 2.93
N LEU A 92 1.30 7.75 3.41
CA LEU A 92 0.74 8.86 2.67
C LEU A 92 1.79 9.43 1.72
N LEU A 93 1.34 9.89 0.55
CA LEU A 93 2.23 10.48 -0.43
C LEU A 93 3.01 11.65 0.17
N SER A 94 4.33 11.59 0.12
CA SER A 94 5.22 12.60 0.71
C SER A 94 6.41 12.89 -0.20
N ALA A 95 6.84 14.13 -0.25
CA ALA A 95 8.03 14.57 -0.97
C ALA A 95 9.11 15.03 0.01
N PHE A 96 10.29 14.44 -0.12
CA PHE A 96 11.46 14.76 0.70
C PHE A 96 12.62 15.20 -0.21
N GLY A 97 13.00 16.47 -0.08
CA GLY A 97 14.16 17.00 -0.81
C GLY A 97 14.03 16.94 -2.35
N GLU A 98 15.17 16.90 -3.02
CA GLU A 98 15.28 17.03 -4.47
C GLU A 98 15.79 15.76 -5.18
N ALA A 99 16.11 14.72 -4.43
CA ALA A 99 16.78 13.53 -4.98
C ALA A 99 15.91 12.69 -5.93
N ALA A 100 14.58 12.70 -5.74
CA ALA A 100 13.67 11.94 -6.59
C ALA A 100 13.01 12.84 -7.64
N PRO A 101 12.95 12.43 -8.92
CA PRO A 101 12.31 13.21 -9.99
C PRO A 101 10.86 13.60 -9.67
N LEU A 102 10.12 12.73 -8.99
CA LEU A 102 8.74 12.99 -8.57
C LEU A 102 8.66 14.13 -7.55
N ASN A 103 9.63 14.24 -6.63
CA ASN A 103 9.69 15.33 -5.67
C ASN A 103 9.91 16.68 -6.37
N LEU A 104 10.80 16.71 -7.37
CA LEU A 104 11.02 17.90 -8.19
C LEU A 104 9.78 18.31 -8.99
N GLN A 105 9.03 17.32 -9.48
CA GLN A 105 7.75 17.59 -10.16
C GLN A 105 6.77 18.26 -9.21
N TYR A 106 6.54 17.72 -8.03
CA TYR A 106 5.60 18.30 -7.04
C TYR A 106 6.01 19.71 -6.60
N GLN A 107 7.31 19.96 -6.49
CA GLN A 107 7.82 21.32 -6.18
C GLN A 107 7.52 22.29 -7.33
N ARG A 108 7.77 21.92 -8.58
CA ARG A 108 7.45 22.73 -9.77
C ARG A 108 5.95 23.01 -9.89
N GLU A 109 5.11 22.08 -9.47
CA GLU A 109 3.65 22.22 -9.44
C GLU A 109 3.14 23.01 -8.24
N ASN A 110 4.03 23.53 -7.36
CA ASN A 110 3.68 24.22 -6.11
C ASN A 110 2.73 23.42 -5.20
N ARG A 111 2.90 22.09 -5.17
CA ARG A 111 2.07 21.20 -4.38
C ARG A 111 2.71 20.78 -3.07
N VAL A 112 4.01 21.01 -2.89
CA VAL A 112 4.71 20.70 -1.65
C VAL A 112 4.45 21.80 -0.62
N LEU A 113 3.93 21.41 0.52
CA LEU A 113 3.70 22.31 1.64
C LEU A 113 5.01 22.57 2.37
N ALA A 114 5.24 23.83 2.75
CA ALA A 114 6.40 24.23 3.53
C ALA A 114 6.25 23.82 5.00
N PHE A 115 6.49 22.55 5.28
CA PHE A 115 6.64 22.06 6.65
C PHE A 115 8.12 21.89 6.99
N PRO A 116 8.53 22.10 8.26
CA PRO A 116 9.79 21.57 8.71
C PRO A 116 9.76 20.06 8.54
N PHE A 117 10.68 19.50 7.75
CA PHE A 117 10.73 18.05 7.47
C PHE A 117 10.80 17.19 8.73
N SER A 118 11.28 17.74 9.85
CA SER A 118 11.31 17.07 11.14
C SER A 118 9.94 16.67 11.72
N PHE A 119 8.86 17.26 11.25
CA PHE A 119 7.50 16.92 11.66
C PHE A 119 6.78 15.95 10.70
N LEU A 120 7.42 15.59 9.59
CA LEU A 120 6.80 14.72 8.60
C LEU A 120 6.87 13.27 9.05
N ASN A 121 5.70 12.72 9.30
CA ASN A 121 5.47 11.30 9.43
C ASN A 121 4.51 10.87 8.34
N ASN A 122 5.02 10.22 7.31
CA ASN A 122 4.24 9.79 6.15
C ASN A 122 3.17 8.72 6.44
N HIS A 123 3.11 8.21 7.66
CA HIS A 123 2.00 7.37 8.13
C HIS A 123 0.82 8.18 8.65
N LEU A 124 1.06 9.42 9.07
CA LEU A 124 0.06 10.27 9.72
C LEU A 124 -0.22 11.58 8.98
N ALA A 125 0.75 12.06 8.23
CA ALA A 125 0.65 13.34 7.55
C ALA A 125 1.29 13.30 6.16
N MET A 126 0.64 13.96 5.21
CA MET A 126 1.18 14.14 3.87
C MET A 126 1.56 15.62 3.69
N ASN A 127 2.68 15.88 3.02
CA ASN A 127 3.16 17.23 2.73
C ASN A 127 2.95 17.66 1.29
N ILE A 128 2.15 16.91 0.54
CA ILE A 128 1.81 17.20 -0.85
C ILE A 128 0.31 17.45 -0.93
N LYS A 129 -0.08 18.54 -1.55
CA LYS A 129 -1.49 18.78 -1.86
C LYS A 129 -1.99 17.68 -2.81
N PRO A 130 -3.01 16.90 -2.41
CA PRO A 130 -3.55 15.86 -3.30
C PRO A 130 -4.07 16.49 -4.59
N LYS A 131 -3.98 15.77 -5.69
CA LYS A 131 -4.44 16.26 -7.00
C LYS A 131 -5.94 16.08 -7.16
N ASN A 132 -6.45 14.93 -6.75
CA ASN A 132 -7.82 14.50 -7.05
C ASN A 132 -8.72 14.45 -5.81
N TYR A 133 -8.27 15.01 -4.70
CA TYR A 133 -9.02 15.01 -3.44
C TYR A 133 -8.96 16.38 -2.76
N GLU A 134 -10.05 16.74 -2.09
CA GLU A 134 -10.00 17.73 -1.03
C GLU A 134 -9.40 17.11 0.23
N TRP A 135 -8.71 17.91 1.07
CA TRP A 135 -7.97 17.41 2.23
C TRP A 135 -8.83 16.60 3.20
N LEU A 136 -9.99 17.14 3.56
CA LEU A 136 -10.86 16.48 4.54
C LEU A 136 -11.41 15.16 3.98
N ASP A 137 -11.91 15.15 2.74
CA ASP A 137 -12.40 13.95 2.08
C ASP A 137 -11.32 12.86 1.97
N PHE A 138 -10.08 13.26 1.65
CA PHE A 138 -8.96 12.32 1.61
C PHE A 138 -8.69 11.67 2.97
N TYR A 139 -8.58 12.50 4.03
CA TYR A 139 -8.30 11.97 5.37
C TYR A 139 -9.45 11.16 5.94
N ASP A 140 -10.70 11.49 5.64
CA ASP A 140 -11.86 10.68 6.00
C ASP A 140 -11.77 9.28 5.38
N LYS A 141 -11.36 9.18 4.11
CA LYS A 141 -11.15 7.90 3.44
C LYS A 141 -9.98 7.10 4.04
N VAL A 142 -8.89 7.78 4.41
CA VAL A 142 -7.75 7.14 5.11
C VAL A 142 -8.16 6.60 6.47
N ILE A 143 -8.93 7.37 7.25
CA ILE A 143 -9.45 6.97 8.55
C ILE A 143 -10.39 5.77 8.41
N ASP A 144 -11.29 5.81 7.44
CA ASP A 144 -12.23 4.73 7.17
C ASP A 144 -11.50 3.43 6.75
N LEU A 145 -10.54 3.52 5.82
CA LEU A 145 -9.71 2.38 5.43
C LEU A 145 -8.93 1.80 6.62
N THR A 146 -8.30 2.66 7.42
CA THR A 146 -7.52 2.24 8.59
C THR A 146 -8.41 1.58 9.63
N SER A 147 -9.56 2.19 9.92
CA SER A 147 -10.56 1.65 10.85
C SER A 147 -11.09 0.28 10.40
N TYR A 148 -11.34 0.12 9.10
CA TYR A 148 -11.73 -1.16 8.52
C TYR A 148 -10.63 -2.22 8.70
N THR A 149 -9.40 -1.89 8.30
CA THR A 149 -8.24 -2.79 8.29
C THR A 149 -7.87 -3.30 9.68
N PHE A 150 -7.99 -2.43 10.70
CA PHE A 150 -7.65 -2.74 12.10
C PHE A 150 -8.89 -2.93 12.99
N SER A 151 -10.06 -3.14 12.40
CA SER A 151 -11.26 -3.54 13.14
C SER A 151 -11.04 -4.89 13.87
N LYS A 152 -11.74 -5.10 14.98
CA LYS A 152 -11.69 -6.37 15.73
C LYS A 152 -11.92 -7.58 14.83
N ARG A 153 -12.86 -7.46 13.88
CA ARG A 153 -13.17 -8.51 12.90
C ARG A 153 -11.99 -8.81 11.98
N ALA A 154 -11.37 -7.78 11.40
CA ALA A 154 -10.22 -7.95 10.51
C ALA A 154 -9.00 -8.51 11.26
N MET A 155 -8.75 -8.02 12.47
CA MET A 155 -7.66 -8.52 13.32
C MET A 155 -7.87 -9.99 13.71
N TYR A 156 -9.08 -10.40 14.06
CA TYR A 156 -9.39 -11.79 14.34
C TYR A 156 -9.20 -12.69 13.12
N ARG A 157 -9.67 -12.26 11.95
CA ARG A 157 -9.45 -13.01 10.69
C ARG A 157 -7.97 -13.17 10.37
N ARG A 158 -7.17 -12.11 10.57
CA ARG A 158 -5.71 -12.14 10.38
C ARG A 158 -5.07 -13.15 11.33
N PHE A 159 -5.40 -13.10 12.61
CA PHE A 159 -4.90 -14.06 13.60
C PHE A 159 -5.24 -15.51 13.23
N MET A 160 -6.47 -15.77 12.79
CA MET A 160 -6.86 -17.11 12.39
C MET A 160 -6.14 -17.57 11.11
N ALA A 161 -5.96 -16.68 10.14
CA ALA A 161 -5.27 -16.99 8.89
C ALA A 161 -3.78 -17.30 9.10
N THR A 162 -3.09 -16.54 9.98
CA THR A 162 -1.67 -16.77 10.28
C THR A 162 -1.42 -18.07 11.05
N LYS A 163 -2.36 -18.51 11.88
CA LYS A 163 -2.27 -19.79 12.59
C LYS A 163 -2.18 -21.01 11.67
N HIS A 164 -2.85 -20.96 10.53
CA HIS A 164 -2.87 -22.06 9.56
C HIS A 164 -1.66 -22.09 8.62
N SER A 165 -0.89 -20.99 8.56
CA SER A 165 0.31 -20.91 7.73
C SER A 165 1.57 -21.43 8.45
N SER A 166 1.47 -21.72 9.76
CA SER A 166 2.61 -22.14 10.61
C SER A 166 2.65 -23.66 10.88
N THR A 167 1.76 -24.43 10.25
CA THR A 167 1.73 -25.91 10.26
C THR A 167 2.11 -26.46 8.91
#